data_1131f6f013563b99c566785ec2f22eb4
#
_entry.id   1131f6f013563b99c566785ec2f22eb4
#
_cell.length_a   1.000
_cell.length_b   1.000
_cell.length_c   1.000
_cell.angle_alpha   90.00
_cell.angle_beta   90.00
_cell.angle_gamma   90.00
#
_symmetry.space_group_name_H-M   'P 1'
#
loop_
_entity.id
_entity.type
_entity.pdbx_description
1 polymer ?
#
loop_
_entity_poly.entity_id
_entity_poly.type
_entity_poly.pdbx_seq_one_letter_code
_entity_poly.pdbx_strand_id
1 'polypeptide(L)'
;MAALLREVIGDVLRRARTSQGRTLREVSDSARVSLGYLSEVERGRKEASSELLTAICGALDVPLSEVLTDAGQALQRQERADVATSAANIDAATKVVIPPVVSMAVA
;
A
#
# COMPACT_ATOMS: atom_id res chain seq x y z
N MET A 1 4.09 -15.30 -0.89
CA MET A 1 4.60 -14.34 -1.87
C MET A 1 4.40 -12.92 -1.38
N ALA A 2 5.40 -12.10 -1.54
CA ALA A 2 5.31 -10.72 -1.04
C ALA A 2 4.43 -9.87 -1.93
N ALA A 3 3.65 -8.99 -1.33
CA ALA A 3 2.85 -8.04 -2.07
C ALA A 3 3.74 -6.93 -2.61
N LEU A 4 3.41 -6.44 -3.79
CA LEU A 4 4.09 -5.29 -4.34
C LEU A 4 3.55 -4.02 -3.70
N LEU A 5 4.40 -3.03 -3.55
CA LEU A 5 3.99 -1.77 -2.94
C LEU A 5 2.83 -1.14 -3.70
N ARG A 6 2.86 -1.18 -5.03
CA ARG A 6 1.76 -0.61 -5.81
C ARG A 6 0.44 -1.33 -5.55
N GLU A 7 0.48 -2.62 -5.24
CA GLU A 7 -0.71 -3.38 -4.91
C GLU A 7 -1.28 -2.95 -3.57
N VAL A 8 -0.41 -2.75 -2.60
CA VAL A 8 -0.83 -2.35 -1.27
C VAL A 8 -1.41 -0.94 -1.29
N ILE A 9 -0.73 -0.02 -1.97
CA ILE A 9 -1.21 1.35 -2.10
C ILE A 9 -2.54 1.38 -2.84
N GLY A 10 -2.65 0.63 -3.93
CA GLY A 10 -3.89 0.57 -4.69
C GLY A 10 -5.06 0.10 -3.84
N ASP A 11 -4.84 -0.89 -3.01
CA ASP A 11 -5.88 -1.41 -2.14
C ASP A 11 -6.30 -0.38 -1.08
N VAL A 12 -5.35 0.35 -0.51
CA VAL A 12 -5.66 1.41 0.45
C VAL A 12 -6.51 2.49 -0.19
N LEU A 13 -6.14 2.91 -1.41
CA LEU A 13 -6.90 3.93 -2.13
C LEU A 13 -8.31 3.44 -2.44
N ARG A 14 -8.44 2.20 -2.87
CA ARG A 14 -9.74 1.63 -3.18
C ARG A 14 -10.63 1.59 -1.93
N ARG A 15 -10.08 1.16 -0.81
CA ARG A 15 -10.84 1.11 0.43
C ARG A 15 -11.29 2.48 0.88
N ALA A 16 -10.43 3.48 0.75
CA ALA A 16 -10.81 4.85 1.09
C ALA A 16 -11.97 5.31 0.22
N ARG A 17 -11.89 5.03 -1.08
CA ARG A 17 -12.95 5.42 -2.00
C ARG A 17 -14.25 4.72 -1.67
N THR A 18 -14.21 3.39 -1.50
CA THR A 18 -15.44 2.63 -1.26
C THR A 18 -16.04 2.97 0.10
N SER A 19 -15.21 3.26 1.10
CA SER A 19 -15.74 3.65 2.41
C SER A 19 -16.47 4.99 2.35
N GLN A 20 -16.12 5.84 1.39
CA GLN A 20 -16.80 7.11 1.18
C GLN A 20 -18.01 6.99 0.27
N GLY A 21 -18.26 5.80 -0.26
CA GLY A 21 -19.37 5.60 -1.18
C GLY A 21 -19.19 6.30 -2.50
N ARG A 22 -17.95 6.59 -2.90
CA ARG A 22 -17.67 7.34 -4.12
C ARG A 22 -17.34 6.39 -5.26
N THR A 23 -17.78 6.78 -6.45
CA THR A 23 -17.49 5.97 -7.63
C THR A 23 -16.09 6.24 -8.14
N LEU A 24 -15.60 5.30 -8.93
CA LEU A 24 -14.31 5.45 -9.56
C LEU A 24 -14.29 6.70 -10.45
N ARG A 25 -15.38 6.95 -11.16
CA ARG A 25 -15.48 8.13 -12.03
C ARG A 25 -15.42 9.43 -11.25
N GLU A 26 -16.13 9.48 -10.12
CA GLU A 26 -16.11 10.70 -9.30
C GLU A 26 -14.69 11.03 -8.85
N VAL A 27 -13.96 10.02 -8.42
CA VAL A 27 -12.60 10.25 -7.94
C VAL A 27 -11.67 10.58 -9.10
N SER A 28 -11.82 9.90 -10.23
CA SER A 28 -10.97 10.18 -11.39
C SER A 28 -11.18 11.61 -11.88
N ASP A 29 -12.44 12.07 -11.91
CA ASP A 29 -12.74 13.44 -12.30
C ASP A 29 -12.14 14.45 -11.33
N SER A 30 -12.29 14.21 -10.04
CA SER A 30 -11.73 15.11 -9.01
C SER A 30 -10.21 15.16 -9.07
N ALA A 31 -9.58 14.05 -9.29
CA ALA A 31 -8.13 13.96 -9.33
C ALA A 31 -7.57 14.37 -10.70
N ARG A 32 -8.44 14.52 -11.69
CA ARG A 32 -8.05 14.86 -13.07
C ARG A 32 -7.13 13.81 -13.66
N VAL A 33 -7.46 12.56 -13.41
CA VAL A 33 -6.77 11.43 -14.03
C VAL A 33 -7.80 10.64 -14.82
N SER A 34 -7.34 9.85 -15.77
CA SER A 34 -8.27 9.06 -16.56
C SER A 34 -8.86 7.94 -15.70
N LEU A 35 -10.08 7.58 -16.01
CA LEU A 35 -10.77 6.50 -15.33
C LEU A 35 -9.98 5.20 -15.42
N GLY A 36 -9.47 4.90 -16.61
CA GLY A 36 -8.70 3.69 -16.81
C GLY A 36 -7.41 3.68 -16.01
N TYR A 37 -6.75 4.83 -15.92
CA TYR A 37 -5.52 4.92 -15.14
C TYR A 37 -5.80 4.68 -13.65
N LEU A 38 -6.82 5.35 -13.12
CA LEU A 38 -7.16 5.17 -11.71
C LEU A 38 -7.54 3.73 -11.43
N SER A 39 -8.30 3.11 -12.33
CA SER A 39 -8.68 1.72 -12.19
C SER A 39 -7.46 0.82 -12.10
N GLU A 40 -6.45 1.07 -12.95
CA GLU A 40 -5.24 0.26 -12.94
C GLU A 40 -4.41 0.49 -11.68
N VAL A 41 -4.39 1.72 -11.17
CA VAL A 41 -3.71 2.02 -9.91
C VAL A 41 -4.38 1.28 -8.76
N GLU A 42 -5.70 1.31 -8.69
CA GLU A 42 -6.42 0.62 -7.61
C GLU A 42 -6.22 -0.90 -7.68
N ARG A 43 -6.06 -1.43 -8.87
CA ARG A 43 -5.82 -2.86 -9.04
C ARG A 43 -4.37 -3.27 -8.82
N GLY A 44 -3.51 -2.29 -8.57
CA GLY A 44 -2.10 -2.57 -8.33
C GLY A 44 -1.31 -2.87 -9.60
N ARG A 45 -1.84 -2.51 -10.74
CA ARG A 45 -1.18 -2.77 -12.03
C ARG A 45 -0.27 -1.64 -12.48
N LYS A 46 -0.48 -0.45 -11.95
CA LYS A 46 0.34 0.71 -12.26
C LYS A 46 0.73 1.43 -11.00
N GLU A 47 1.91 2.00 -11.01
CA GLU A 47 2.38 2.83 -9.91
C GLU A 47 2.05 4.27 -10.23
N ALA A 48 1.45 4.96 -9.27
CA ALA A 48 1.18 6.37 -9.42
C ALA A 48 2.44 7.15 -9.09
N SER A 49 2.74 8.17 -9.89
CA SER A 49 3.81 9.09 -9.54
C SER A 49 3.44 9.85 -8.28
N SER A 50 4.41 10.51 -7.67
CA SER A 50 4.15 11.29 -6.46
C SER A 50 3.06 12.33 -6.69
N GLU A 51 3.13 13.02 -7.82
CA GLU A 51 2.14 14.05 -8.13
C GLU A 51 0.75 13.47 -8.31
N LEU A 52 0.65 12.36 -9.03
CA LEU A 52 -0.64 11.74 -9.27
C LEU A 52 -1.20 11.12 -8.00
N LEU A 53 -0.34 10.53 -7.18
CA LEU A 53 -0.76 9.98 -5.90
C LEU A 53 -1.29 11.08 -5.00
N THR A 54 -0.61 12.22 -4.96
CA THR A 54 -1.07 13.37 -4.18
C THR A 54 -2.42 13.86 -4.69
N ALA A 55 -2.61 13.90 -6.01
CA ALA A 55 -3.88 14.33 -6.59
C ALA A 55 -5.01 13.37 -6.22
N ILE A 56 -4.75 12.08 -6.27
CA ILE A 56 -5.76 11.08 -5.91
C ILE A 56 -6.11 11.19 -4.42
N CYS A 57 -5.10 11.33 -3.56
CA CYS A 57 -5.34 11.50 -2.13
C CYS A 57 -6.14 12.77 -1.85
N GLY A 58 -5.83 13.85 -2.56
CA GLY A 58 -6.60 15.08 -2.44
C GLY A 58 -8.05 14.90 -2.86
N ALA A 59 -8.28 14.16 -3.93
CA ALA A 59 -9.63 13.88 -4.38
C ALA A 59 -10.41 13.04 -3.36
N LEU A 60 -9.73 12.17 -2.66
CA LEU A 60 -10.33 11.34 -1.62
C LEU A 60 -10.39 12.04 -0.27
N ASP A 61 -9.80 13.23 -0.20
CA ASP A 61 -9.78 14.01 1.04
C ASP A 61 -9.10 13.25 2.18
N VAL A 62 -8.04 12.52 1.85
CA VAL A 62 -7.22 11.84 2.87
C VAL A 62 -5.78 12.31 2.72
N PRO A 63 -5.07 12.47 3.83
CA PRO A 63 -3.66 12.87 3.75
C PRO A 63 -2.83 11.75 3.14
N LEU A 64 -1.87 12.14 2.31
CA LEU A 64 -0.95 11.16 1.72
C LEU A 64 -0.22 10.37 2.81
N SER A 65 0.14 11.05 3.91
CA SER A 65 0.80 10.37 5.02
C SER A 65 -0.03 9.25 5.60
N GLU A 66 -1.34 9.44 5.66
CA GLU A 66 -2.23 8.39 6.17
C GLU A 66 -2.26 7.20 5.22
N VAL A 67 -2.31 7.46 3.92
CA VAL A 67 -2.29 6.39 2.92
C VAL A 67 -0.98 5.60 3.03
N LEU A 68 0.13 6.30 3.17
CA LEU A 68 1.43 5.63 3.29
C LEU A 68 1.54 4.85 4.59
N THR A 69 0.99 5.38 5.67
CA THR A 69 0.97 4.68 6.95
C THR A 69 0.14 3.39 6.85
N ASP A 70 -1.03 3.49 6.27
CA ASP A 70 -1.90 2.32 6.11
C ASP A 70 -1.25 1.29 5.18
N ALA A 71 -0.64 1.74 4.10
CA ALA A 71 0.07 0.86 3.19
C ALA A 71 1.26 0.21 3.88
N GLY A 72 1.98 0.98 4.69
CA GLY A 72 3.10 0.45 5.43
C GLY A 72 2.70 -0.62 6.42
N GLN A 73 1.58 -0.42 7.11
CA GLN A 73 1.08 -1.41 8.05
C GLN A 73 0.63 -2.68 7.34
N ALA A 74 -0.04 -2.53 6.21
CA ALA A 74 -0.46 -3.68 5.42
C ALA A 74 0.75 -4.46 4.90
N LEU A 75 1.75 -3.75 4.43
CA LEU A 75 2.98 -4.37 3.94
C LEU A 75 3.71 -5.09 5.08
N GLN A 76 3.73 -4.47 6.25
CA GLN A 76 4.36 -5.05 7.43
C GLN A 76 3.70 -6.36 7.83
N ARG A 77 2.36 -6.40 7.80
CA ARG A 77 1.64 -7.63 8.09
C ARG A 77 1.99 -8.72 7.07
N GLN A 78 2.10 -8.34 5.79
CA GLN A 78 2.46 -9.27 4.75
C GLN A 78 3.88 -9.81 4.95
N GLU A 79 4.80 -8.92 5.31
CA GLU A 79 6.17 -9.32 5.57
C GLU A 79 6.28 -10.27 6.75
N ARG A 80 5.50 -10.02 7.80
CA ARG A 80 5.48 -10.91 8.95
C ARG A 80 4.93 -12.28 8.59
N ALA A 81 3.89 -12.31 7.77
CA ALA A 81 3.33 -13.58 7.31
C ALA A 81 4.34 -14.35 6.47
N ASP A 82 5.07 -13.66 5.61
CA ASP A 82 6.09 -14.28 4.79
C ASP A 82 7.22 -14.84 5.64
N VAL A 83 7.65 -14.08 6.64
CA VAL A 83 8.71 -14.52 7.54
C VAL A 83 8.25 -15.73 8.35
N ALA A 84 7.03 -15.70 8.86
CA ALA A 84 6.50 -16.82 9.62
C ALA A 84 6.41 -18.07 8.77
N THR A 85 5.99 -17.93 7.51
CA THR A 85 5.91 -19.05 6.60
C THR A 85 7.29 -19.61 6.30
N SER A 86 8.26 -18.73 6.07
CA SER A 86 9.63 -19.16 5.83
C SER A 86 10.20 -19.89 7.04
N ALA A 87 9.96 -19.34 8.24
CA ALA A 87 10.46 -19.95 9.45
C ALA A 87 9.85 -21.33 9.68
N ALA A 88 8.60 -21.51 9.28
CA ALA A 88 7.94 -22.80 9.43
C ALA A 88 8.51 -23.83 8.47
N ASN A 89 8.97 -23.41 7.31
CA ASN A 89 9.46 -24.31 6.28
C ASN A 89 10.96 -24.54 6.31
N ILE A 90 11.70 -23.59 6.87
CA ILE A 90 13.13 -23.60 6.83
C ILE A 90 13.67 -23.76 8.23
N ASP A 91 14.82 -24.35 8.30
CA ASP A 91 15.47 -24.53 9.54
C ASP A 91 15.70 -23.23 10.27
N ALA A 92 15.75 -23.30 11.56
CA ALA A 92 15.93 -22.13 12.40
C ALA A 92 17.21 -21.36 12.07
N ALA A 93 18.11 -21.96 11.38
CA ALA A 93 19.36 -21.31 11.02
C ALA A 93 19.14 -20.02 10.25
N THR A 94 18.02 -19.93 9.62
CA THR A 94 17.81 -18.73 8.87
C THR A 94 17.47 -17.57 9.70
N LYS A 95 17.40 -17.70 10.83
CA LYS A 95 17.01 -16.70 11.53
C LYS A 95 17.53 -15.51 11.45
N VAL A 96 17.88 -15.21 11.25
CA VAL A 96 18.31 -14.19 11.06
C VAL A 96 17.74 -13.04 11.15
N VAL A 97 17.45 -12.68 11.18
CA VAL A 97 16.96 -11.79 11.11
C VAL A 97 16.68 -10.83 11.73
N ILE A 98 16.73 -10.52 12.04
CA ILE A 98 16.56 -9.74 12.41
C ILE A 98 16.55 -8.76 12.66
N PRO A 99 16.56 -8.46 12.79
CA PRO A 99 16.48 -7.57 12.93
C PRO A 99 16.39 -6.56 13.25
N PRO A 100 16.50 -6.45 13.42
CA PRO A 100 16.52 -5.60 13.66
C PRO A 100 16.46 -4.70 14.06
N VAL A 101 16.54 -4.82 14.26
CA VAL A 101 16.49 -4.18 14.57
C VAL A 101 16.53 -3.29 14.71
N VAL A 102 16.58 -3.31 14.58
CA VAL A 102 16.65 -2.62 14.61
C VAL A 102 16.60 -1.77 15.06
N SER A 103 16.59 -1.95 15.30
CA SER A 103 16.56 -1.26 15.65
C SER A 103 16.54 -0.42 15.92
N MET A 104 16.66 -0.30 15.87
CA MET A 104 16.58 0.41 15.99
C MET A 104 16.61 1.17 16.46
N ALA A 105 16.79 1.17 16.62
CA ALA A 105 16.83 1.80 17.01
C ALA A 105 16.71 2.59 17.29
N VAL A 106 16.59 2.80 17.39
CA VAL A 106 16.45 3.52 17.60
C VAL A 106 16.47 4.19 18.05
N ALA A 107 16.51 4.26 18.15
CA ALA A 107 16.59 4.83 18.52
C ALA A 107 16.61 5.50 19.01
#